data_9663bb27757ba621e704a0f134e3b306
#
_entry.id   9663bb27757ba621e704a0f134e3b306
#
_cell.length_a   1.000
_cell.length_b   1.000
_cell.length_c   1.000
_cell.angle_alpha   90.00
_cell.angle_beta   90.00
_cell.angle_gamma   90.00
#
_symmetry.space_group_name_H-M   'P 1'
#
loop_
_entity.id
_entity.type
_entity.pdbx_description
1 polymer ?
#
loop_
_entity_poly.entity_id
_entity_poly.type
_entity_poly.pdbx_seq_one_letter_code
_entity_poly.pdbx_strand_id
1 'polypeptide(L)'
;MTDPRLDLAIADGVARLTIRRADKLNALDAEMVDALIPLCRRIERSDAFVVILTGEGGKSFSAGGDIAAWSSCSPEDFGRHWVRDGHAAFDALARLSQPVVAVLNGHCLGGGLELASCADLRIAETHVKIGQPEAGLGIIAGWSGTQRAVRRFGAQVVRRMALMGEVFDADEALRLGLVDQVVPTGEGAPAADRVIERLRKRSPRATELTKMMVNAAEGEERERVIEALAGTIAAASPDLAEGLAAFREKRPPRFPGRGE
;
A
#
# COMPACT_ATOMS: atom_id res chain seq x y z
N MET A 1 -15.64 -9.43 -4.24
CA MET A 1 -16.39 -8.72 -5.31
C MET A 1 -15.48 -7.63 -5.85
N THR A 2 -15.56 -7.27 -7.12
CA THR A 2 -14.79 -6.14 -7.70
C THR A 2 -15.67 -4.91 -7.63
N ASP A 3 -15.19 -3.84 -7.03
CA ASP A 3 -15.89 -2.54 -7.02
C ASP A 3 -15.44 -1.74 -8.26
N PRO A 4 -16.34 -1.28 -9.13
CA PRO A 4 -15.99 -0.53 -10.34
C PRO A 4 -15.34 0.82 -10.06
N ARG A 5 -15.44 1.33 -8.83
CA ARG A 5 -14.81 2.56 -8.36
C ARG A 5 -13.32 2.37 -8.01
N LEU A 6 -12.85 1.12 -7.97
CA LEU A 6 -11.43 0.74 -7.88
C LEU A 6 -11.05 -0.01 -9.16
N ASP A 7 -10.56 0.74 -10.13
CA ASP A 7 -10.20 0.20 -11.45
C ASP A 7 -8.77 -0.37 -11.42
N LEU A 8 -8.63 -1.66 -11.72
CA LEU A 8 -7.35 -2.35 -11.80
C LEU A 8 -7.10 -2.85 -13.22
N ALA A 9 -6.17 -2.20 -13.91
CA ALA A 9 -5.63 -2.64 -15.19
C ALA A 9 -4.21 -3.21 -14.98
N ILE A 10 -3.95 -4.41 -15.54
CA ILE A 10 -2.62 -5.03 -15.53
C ILE A 10 -2.21 -5.25 -16.98
N ALA A 11 -1.13 -4.60 -17.38
CA ALA A 11 -0.58 -4.70 -18.73
C ALA A 11 0.93 -4.44 -18.70
N ASP A 12 1.68 -5.14 -19.54
CA ASP A 12 3.14 -4.96 -19.72
C ASP A 12 3.94 -5.02 -18.40
N GLY A 13 3.47 -5.86 -17.45
CA GLY A 13 4.09 -6.02 -16.14
C GLY A 13 3.83 -4.85 -15.18
N VAL A 14 2.87 -3.97 -15.48
CA VAL A 14 2.47 -2.84 -14.63
C VAL A 14 1.02 -3.01 -14.18
N ALA A 15 0.78 -2.98 -12.87
CA ALA A 15 -0.56 -2.90 -12.30
C ALA A 15 -0.91 -1.44 -12.04
N ARG A 16 -1.96 -0.92 -12.68
CA ARG A 16 -2.47 0.43 -12.45
C ARG A 16 -3.77 0.32 -11.67
N LEU A 17 -3.75 0.80 -10.42
CA LEU A 17 -4.91 0.86 -9.54
C LEU A 17 -5.37 2.32 -9.43
N THR A 18 -6.56 2.60 -9.95
CA THR A 18 -7.14 3.96 -9.98
C THR A 18 -8.39 4.04 -9.13
N ILE A 19 -8.45 5.00 -8.23
CA ILE A 19 -9.68 5.34 -7.48
C ILE A 19 -10.56 6.18 -8.40
N ARG A 20 -11.74 5.69 -8.76
CA ARG A 20 -12.67 6.32 -9.73
C ARG A 20 -13.95 6.76 -9.04
N ARG A 21 -13.84 7.78 -8.21
CA ARG A 21 -14.96 8.40 -7.49
C ARG A 21 -14.74 9.91 -7.39
N ALA A 22 -14.38 10.54 -8.50
CA ALA A 22 -14.01 11.95 -8.55
C ALA A 22 -15.13 12.91 -8.09
N ASP A 23 -16.39 12.52 -8.28
CA ASP A 23 -17.59 13.23 -7.79
C ASP A 23 -17.65 13.35 -6.26
N LYS A 24 -17.00 12.43 -5.54
CA LYS A 24 -16.85 12.42 -4.09
C LYS A 24 -15.40 12.62 -3.65
N LEU A 25 -14.58 13.33 -4.45
CA LEU A 25 -13.17 13.59 -4.19
C LEU A 25 -12.34 12.31 -3.93
N ASN A 26 -12.71 11.21 -4.58
CA ASN A 26 -12.12 9.89 -4.40
C ASN A 26 -12.14 9.40 -2.94
N ALA A 27 -13.16 9.77 -2.17
CA ALA A 27 -13.37 9.27 -0.82
C ALA A 27 -13.75 7.78 -0.86
N LEU A 28 -13.26 7.02 0.13
CA LEU A 28 -13.45 5.58 0.25
C LEU A 28 -14.63 5.27 1.18
N ASP A 29 -15.56 4.45 0.73
CA ASP A 29 -16.58 3.85 1.58
C ASP A 29 -16.22 2.39 1.94
N ALA A 30 -17.06 1.73 2.73
CA ALA A 30 -16.82 0.38 3.22
C ALA A 30 -16.66 -0.65 2.08
N GLU A 31 -17.49 -0.55 1.05
CA GLU A 31 -17.43 -1.47 -0.10
C GLU A 31 -16.10 -1.33 -0.88
N MET A 32 -15.62 -0.11 -1.06
CA MET A 32 -14.32 0.15 -1.68
C MET A 32 -13.17 -0.38 -0.81
N VAL A 33 -13.25 -0.20 0.51
CA VAL A 33 -12.26 -0.75 1.45
C VAL A 33 -12.22 -2.27 1.37
N ASP A 34 -13.38 -2.93 1.38
CA ASP A 34 -13.48 -4.40 1.27
C ASP A 34 -12.95 -4.91 -0.08
N ALA A 35 -13.09 -4.14 -1.14
CA ALA A 35 -12.61 -4.51 -2.47
C ALA A 35 -11.06 -4.45 -2.61
N LEU A 36 -10.36 -3.71 -1.75
CA LEU A 36 -8.89 -3.59 -1.84
C LEU A 36 -8.16 -4.91 -1.64
N ILE A 37 -8.56 -5.74 -0.65
CA ILE A 37 -7.89 -7.01 -0.37
C ILE A 37 -7.94 -7.97 -1.57
N PRO A 38 -9.10 -8.23 -2.19
CA PRO A 38 -9.16 -9.03 -3.41
C PRO A 38 -8.33 -8.46 -4.56
N LEU A 39 -8.28 -7.13 -4.71
CA LEU A 39 -7.46 -6.48 -5.75
C LEU A 39 -5.97 -6.69 -5.47
N CYS A 40 -5.51 -6.50 -4.24
CA CYS A 40 -4.13 -6.79 -3.84
C CYS A 40 -3.76 -8.25 -4.13
N ARG A 41 -4.65 -9.21 -3.84
CA ARG A 41 -4.42 -10.63 -4.18
C ARG A 41 -4.31 -10.88 -5.69
N ARG A 42 -5.06 -10.13 -6.52
CA ARG A 42 -4.94 -10.23 -7.98
C ARG A 42 -3.60 -9.68 -8.46
N ILE A 43 -3.15 -8.57 -7.91
CA ILE A 43 -1.84 -7.99 -8.20
C ILE A 43 -0.73 -8.97 -7.82
N GLU A 44 -0.77 -9.50 -6.60
CA GLU A 44 0.21 -10.44 -6.06
C GLU A 44 0.38 -11.71 -6.90
N ARG A 45 -0.68 -12.15 -7.57
CA ARG A 45 -0.72 -13.35 -8.41
C ARG A 45 -0.52 -13.08 -9.90
N SER A 46 -0.25 -11.84 -10.27
CA SER A 46 -0.02 -11.43 -11.66
C SER A 46 1.49 -11.40 -11.98
N ASP A 47 1.79 -11.05 -13.22
CA ASP A 47 3.15 -10.79 -13.71
C ASP A 47 3.61 -9.34 -13.49
N ALA A 48 2.82 -8.54 -12.78
CA ALA A 48 3.20 -7.16 -12.48
C ALA A 48 4.45 -7.10 -11.61
N PHE A 49 5.42 -6.27 -12.01
CA PHE A 49 6.63 -5.99 -11.24
C PHE A 49 6.56 -4.64 -10.49
N VAL A 50 5.52 -3.85 -10.72
CA VAL A 50 5.28 -2.55 -10.09
C VAL A 50 3.79 -2.23 -10.07
N VAL A 51 3.36 -1.50 -9.04
CA VAL A 51 1.99 -0.99 -8.90
C VAL A 51 2.02 0.53 -8.97
N ILE A 52 1.15 1.12 -9.78
CA ILE A 52 0.89 2.56 -9.81
C ILE A 52 -0.49 2.80 -9.21
N LEU A 53 -0.54 3.60 -8.16
CA LEU A 53 -1.76 3.98 -7.45
C LEU A 53 -2.05 5.47 -7.70
N THR A 54 -3.26 5.81 -8.14
CA THR A 54 -3.65 7.20 -8.40
C THR A 54 -5.15 7.41 -8.21
N GLY A 55 -5.59 8.68 -8.21
CA GLY A 55 -7.00 9.05 -8.22
C GLY A 55 -7.46 9.51 -9.59
N GLU A 56 -8.71 9.31 -9.93
CA GLU A 56 -9.34 9.89 -11.11
C GLU A 56 -9.51 11.40 -10.97
N GLY A 57 -9.29 12.13 -12.06
CA GLY A 57 -9.38 13.59 -12.08
C GLY A 57 -8.15 14.26 -11.46
N GLY A 58 -8.13 15.59 -11.39
CA GLY A 58 -6.97 16.35 -10.90
C GLY A 58 -7.22 17.10 -9.59
N LYS A 59 -8.41 16.94 -8.97
CA LYS A 59 -8.78 17.70 -7.77
C LYS A 59 -8.32 17.01 -6.49
N SER A 60 -8.49 15.70 -6.41
CA SER A 60 -8.11 14.91 -5.25
C SER A 60 -7.55 13.57 -5.67
N PHE A 61 -6.41 13.18 -5.09
CA PHE A 61 -5.97 11.80 -5.09
C PHE A 61 -6.95 10.96 -4.27
N SER A 62 -7.19 11.35 -3.02
CA SER A 62 -8.28 10.87 -2.17
C SER A 62 -8.47 11.82 -0.98
N ALA A 63 -9.72 12.13 -0.66
CA ALA A 63 -10.10 12.88 0.55
C ALA A 63 -10.21 11.99 1.80
N GLY A 64 -9.91 10.70 1.69
CA GLY A 64 -9.96 9.76 2.81
C GLY A 64 -11.27 8.99 2.92
N GLY A 65 -11.70 8.67 4.13
CA GLY A 65 -12.95 7.96 4.36
C GLY A 65 -14.18 8.81 4.06
N ASP A 66 -15.17 8.23 3.38
CA ASP A 66 -16.45 8.89 3.13
C ASP A 66 -17.18 9.10 4.45
N ILE A 67 -17.29 10.36 4.89
CA ILE A 67 -17.92 10.74 6.16
C ILE A 67 -19.37 10.22 6.24
N ALA A 68 -20.10 10.24 5.13
CA ALA A 68 -21.47 9.75 5.09
C ALA A 68 -21.54 8.22 5.33
N ALA A 69 -20.50 7.48 4.96
CA ALA A 69 -20.45 6.02 5.14
C ALA A 69 -20.24 5.61 6.60
N TRP A 70 -19.49 6.38 7.39
CA TRP A 70 -19.17 6.00 8.76
C TRP A 70 -19.86 6.84 9.85
N SER A 71 -20.37 8.02 9.53
CA SER A 71 -20.96 8.92 10.53
C SER A 71 -22.22 8.35 11.23
N SER A 72 -22.88 7.37 10.62
CA SER A 72 -24.03 6.68 11.19
C SER A 72 -23.68 5.38 11.93
N CYS A 73 -22.41 4.96 11.93
CA CYS A 73 -21.98 3.76 12.64
C CYS A 73 -22.10 3.95 14.16
N SER A 74 -22.47 2.88 14.87
CA SER A 74 -22.27 2.87 16.32
C SER A 74 -20.78 2.97 16.65
N PRO A 75 -20.37 3.49 17.82
CA PRO A 75 -18.96 3.51 18.22
C PRO A 75 -18.31 2.12 18.18
N GLU A 76 -19.06 1.08 18.48
CA GLU A 76 -18.60 -0.31 18.44
C GLU A 76 -18.35 -0.79 17.01
N ASP A 77 -19.29 -0.55 16.10
CA ASP A 77 -19.16 -0.93 14.69
C ASP A 77 -18.08 -0.11 13.99
N PHE A 78 -17.97 1.19 14.34
CA PHE A 78 -16.87 2.02 13.84
C PHE A 78 -15.51 1.42 14.18
N GLY A 79 -15.27 1.01 15.42
CA GLY A 79 -14.01 0.39 15.82
C GLY A 79 -13.81 -1.02 15.26
N ARG A 80 -14.86 -1.86 15.28
CA ARG A 80 -14.77 -3.27 14.86
C ARG A 80 -14.68 -3.47 13.37
N HIS A 81 -15.42 -2.66 12.59
CA HIS A 81 -15.54 -2.80 11.15
C HIS A 81 -14.74 -1.71 10.45
N TRP A 82 -15.22 -0.47 10.48
CA TRP A 82 -14.60 0.61 9.71
C TRP A 82 -13.08 0.73 9.93
N VAL A 83 -12.64 0.78 11.20
CA VAL A 83 -11.22 0.94 11.51
C VAL A 83 -10.43 -0.33 11.20
N ARG A 84 -10.89 -1.49 11.66
CA ARG A 84 -10.12 -2.75 11.51
C ARG A 84 -10.08 -3.25 10.07
N ASP A 85 -11.19 -3.14 9.34
CA ASP A 85 -11.26 -3.59 7.95
C ASP A 85 -10.41 -2.70 7.06
N GLY A 86 -10.46 -1.38 7.25
CA GLY A 86 -9.58 -0.45 6.54
C GLY A 86 -8.10 -0.65 6.87
N HIS A 87 -7.79 -0.95 8.14
CA HIS A 87 -6.43 -1.32 8.52
C HIS A 87 -5.94 -2.56 7.77
N ALA A 88 -6.76 -3.62 7.72
CA ALA A 88 -6.43 -4.85 7.02
C ALA A 88 -6.27 -4.64 5.51
N ALA A 89 -7.11 -3.79 4.91
CA ALA A 89 -7.06 -3.46 3.49
C ALA A 89 -5.78 -2.67 3.14
N PHE A 90 -5.42 -1.69 3.93
CA PHE A 90 -4.21 -0.88 3.72
C PHE A 90 -2.93 -1.68 4.01
N ASP A 91 -2.98 -2.57 5.00
CA ASP A 91 -1.90 -3.54 5.23
C ASP A 91 -1.68 -4.45 4.02
N ALA A 92 -2.74 -4.93 3.39
CA ALA A 92 -2.62 -5.75 2.19
C ALA A 92 -1.93 -5.01 1.04
N LEU A 93 -2.20 -3.71 0.87
CA LEU A 93 -1.54 -2.87 -0.13
C LEU A 93 -0.06 -2.60 0.20
N ALA A 94 0.23 -2.23 1.44
CA ALA A 94 1.61 -1.94 1.88
C ALA A 94 2.53 -3.16 1.80
N ARG A 95 1.96 -4.37 1.94
CA ARG A 95 2.67 -5.66 1.96
C ARG A 95 2.70 -6.37 0.62
N LEU A 96 2.28 -5.72 -0.47
CA LEU A 96 2.47 -6.26 -1.82
C LEU A 96 3.96 -6.50 -2.07
N SER A 97 4.29 -7.62 -2.72
CA SER A 97 5.67 -7.94 -3.11
C SER A 97 6.22 -6.91 -4.10
N GLN A 98 5.34 -6.39 -4.95
CA GLN A 98 5.69 -5.37 -5.93
C GLN A 98 5.91 -3.99 -5.27
N PRO A 99 6.89 -3.20 -5.69
CA PRO A 99 6.95 -1.79 -5.35
C PRO A 99 5.65 -1.06 -5.72
N VAL A 100 5.15 -0.23 -4.81
CA VAL A 100 3.97 0.61 -5.00
C VAL A 100 4.42 2.06 -5.16
N VAL A 101 4.00 2.70 -6.24
CA VAL A 101 4.24 4.12 -6.54
C VAL A 101 2.90 4.85 -6.49
N ALA A 102 2.73 5.75 -5.54
CA ALA A 102 1.55 6.62 -5.47
C ALA A 102 1.79 7.90 -6.27
N VAL A 103 0.91 8.19 -7.20
CA VAL A 103 0.87 9.45 -7.95
C VAL A 103 -0.23 10.32 -7.36
N LEU A 104 0.18 11.31 -6.59
CA LEU A 104 -0.72 12.28 -5.96
C LEU A 104 -1.03 13.38 -6.99
N ASN A 105 -2.00 13.09 -7.84
CA ASN A 105 -2.48 13.98 -8.90
C ASN A 105 -3.52 15.00 -8.41
N GLY A 106 -3.76 15.08 -7.11
CA GLY A 106 -4.68 15.97 -6.44
C GLY A 106 -4.50 15.90 -4.92
N HIS A 107 -5.32 16.65 -4.17
CA HIS A 107 -5.21 16.72 -2.71
C HIS A 107 -5.24 15.34 -2.06
N CYS A 108 -4.39 15.12 -1.06
CA CYS A 108 -4.19 13.85 -0.37
C CYS A 108 -4.39 14.08 1.14
N LEU A 109 -5.62 13.85 1.61
CA LEU A 109 -6.02 14.24 2.96
C LEU A 109 -6.58 13.05 3.75
N GLY A 110 -6.35 13.02 5.05
CA GLY A 110 -6.90 12.01 5.96
C GLY A 110 -6.55 10.59 5.51
N GLY A 111 -7.56 9.72 5.40
CA GLY A 111 -7.40 8.37 4.88
C GLY A 111 -6.75 8.28 3.49
N GLY A 112 -6.78 9.38 2.71
CA GLY A 112 -6.02 9.47 1.46
C GLY A 112 -4.51 9.49 1.70
N LEU A 113 -4.03 10.19 2.73
CA LEU A 113 -2.63 10.14 3.13
C LEU A 113 -2.29 8.79 3.78
N GLU A 114 -3.21 8.18 4.52
CA GLU A 114 -3.04 6.83 5.04
C GLU A 114 -2.84 5.83 3.90
N LEU A 115 -3.63 5.93 2.82
CA LEU A 115 -3.49 5.12 1.62
C LEU A 115 -2.15 5.39 0.89
N ALA A 116 -1.77 6.66 0.72
CA ALA A 116 -0.50 7.04 0.10
C ALA A 116 0.71 6.58 0.93
N SER A 117 0.57 6.46 2.26
CA SER A 117 1.62 5.94 3.14
C SER A 117 1.91 4.44 2.93
N CYS A 118 1.00 3.70 2.27
CA CYS A 118 1.23 2.32 1.87
C CYS A 118 2.22 2.19 0.71
N ALA A 119 2.46 3.28 -0.03
CA ALA A 119 3.36 3.27 -1.17
C ALA A 119 4.83 3.37 -0.76
N ASP A 120 5.70 2.75 -1.57
CA ASP A 120 7.15 2.81 -1.40
C ASP A 120 7.73 4.12 -1.94
N LEU A 121 7.05 4.74 -2.91
CA LEU A 121 7.44 6.03 -3.49
C LEU A 121 6.18 6.87 -3.78
N ARG A 122 6.23 8.15 -3.46
CA ARG A 122 5.13 9.11 -3.64
C ARG A 122 5.60 10.24 -4.54
N ILE A 123 4.89 10.47 -5.64
CA ILE A 123 5.09 11.57 -6.59
C ILE A 123 3.92 12.53 -6.42
N ALA A 124 4.16 13.77 -6.07
CA ALA A 124 3.10 14.78 -5.96
C ALA A 124 3.17 15.80 -7.09
N GLU A 125 2.02 16.22 -7.58
CA GLU A 125 1.93 17.38 -8.46
C GLU A 125 1.97 18.68 -7.64
N THR A 126 2.49 19.76 -8.19
CA THR A 126 2.78 21.02 -7.47
C THR A 126 1.58 21.65 -6.75
N HIS A 127 0.35 21.42 -7.25
CA HIS A 127 -0.87 21.98 -6.66
C HIS A 127 -1.42 21.20 -5.47
N VAL A 128 -0.82 20.04 -5.13
CA VAL A 128 -1.34 19.11 -4.14
C VAL A 128 -1.19 19.66 -2.72
N LYS A 129 -2.22 19.46 -1.90
CA LYS A 129 -2.18 19.66 -0.45
C LYS A 129 -2.23 18.31 0.26
N ILE A 130 -1.44 18.17 1.33
CA ILE A 130 -1.24 16.90 2.05
C ILE A 130 -1.39 17.12 3.54
N GLY A 131 -2.18 16.31 4.22
CA GLY A 131 -2.39 16.45 5.67
C GLY A 131 -3.31 15.40 6.29
N GLN A 132 -3.42 15.44 7.61
CA GLN A 132 -4.31 14.58 8.42
C GLN A 132 -5.24 15.44 9.27
N PRO A 133 -6.36 15.93 8.71
CA PRO A 133 -7.24 16.89 9.37
C PRO A 133 -8.28 16.25 10.30
N GLU A 134 -8.20 14.96 10.61
CA GLU A 134 -9.22 14.18 11.32
C GLU A 134 -9.59 14.77 12.68
N ALA A 135 -8.62 15.33 13.42
CA ALA A 135 -8.87 15.97 14.72
C ALA A 135 -9.86 17.15 14.62
N GLY A 136 -9.90 17.84 13.48
CA GLY A 136 -10.87 18.89 13.20
C GLY A 136 -12.33 18.39 13.05
N LEU A 137 -12.50 17.09 12.82
CA LEU A 137 -13.78 16.40 12.80
C LEU A 137 -14.11 15.69 14.14
N GLY A 138 -13.24 15.82 15.15
CA GLY A 138 -13.37 15.12 16.43
C GLY A 138 -13.09 13.63 16.37
N ILE A 139 -12.32 13.19 15.36
CA ILE A 139 -11.96 11.78 15.15
C ILE A 139 -10.43 11.64 14.99
N ILE A 140 -9.95 10.41 14.98
CA ILE A 140 -8.54 10.11 14.73
C ILE A 140 -8.36 9.42 13.37
N ALA A 141 -7.14 9.45 12.82
CA ALA A 141 -6.76 8.61 11.69
C ALA A 141 -6.93 7.13 12.07
N GLY A 142 -7.65 6.37 11.27
CA GLY A 142 -8.09 5.01 11.62
C GLY A 142 -7.43 3.88 10.84
N TRP A 143 -6.69 4.19 9.76
CA TRP A 143 -6.16 3.21 8.82
C TRP A 143 -4.62 3.22 8.76
N SER A 144 -4.01 3.32 9.94
CA SER A 144 -2.54 3.40 10.15
C SER A 144 -1.92 4.78 9.93
N GLY A 145 -2.72 5.85 9.97
CA GLY A 145 -2.24 7.23 9.83
C GLY A 145 -1.39 7.72 11.01
N THR A 146 -1.30 6.94 12.09
CA THR A 146 -0.33 7.16 13.16
C THR A 146 0.83 6.19 13.05
N GLN A 147 0.60 4.90 13.07
CA GLN A 147 1.66 3.89 13.15
C GLN A 147 2.53 3.86 11.88
N ARG A 148 1.93 3.63 10.70
CA ARG A 148 2.66 3.62 9.44
C ARG A 148 3.19 5.01 9.10
N ALA A 149 2.38 6.04 9.30
CA ALA A 149 2.81 7.40 9.03
C ALA A 149 4.03 7.81 9.88
N VAL A 150 4.11 7.41 11.16
CA VAL A 150 5.29 7.66 12.01
C VAL A 150 6.52 6.91 11.48
N ARG A 151 6.36 5.67 11.04
CA ARG A 151 7.48 4.91 10.45
C ARG A 151 7.97 5.53 9.14
N ARG A 152 7.06 5.97 8.29
CA ARG A 152 7.36 6.52 6.96
C ARG A 152 7.83 7.98 6.97
N PHE A 153 7.25 8.82 7.83
CA PHE A 153 7.42 10.28 7.79
C PHE A 153 8.08 10.86 9.05
N GLY A 154 8.22 10.05 10.09
CA GLY A 154 8.74 10.50 11.37
C GLY A 154 7.67 11.11 12.29
N ALA A 155 7.87 10.93 13.60
CA ALA A 155 6.89 11.31 14.62
C ALA A 155 6.58 12.80 14.66
N GLN A 156 7.57 13.68 14.38
CA GLN A 156 7.37 15.12 14.45
C GLN A 156 6.47 15.63 13.32
N VAL A 157 6.61 15.10 12.11
CA VAL A 157 5.76 15.45 10.97
C VAL A 157 4.31 15.02 11.24
N VAL A 158 4.13 13.81 11.76
CA VAL A 158 2.79 13.32 12.13
C VAL A 158 2.16 14.16 13.23
N ARG A 159 2.93 14.60 14.25
CA ARG A 159 2.41 15.53 15.27
C ARG A 159 1.92 16.85 14.69
N ARG A 160 2.66 17.44 13.75
CA ARG A 160 2.25 18.68 13.08
C ARG A 160 0.93 18.52 12.35
N MET A 161 0.76 17.44 11.59
CA MET A 161 -0.48 17.15 10.86
C MET A 161 -1.64 16.76 11.80
N ALA A 162 -1.44 15.71 12.60
CA ALA A 162 -2.54 15.08 13.34
C ALA A 162 -2.95 15.84 14.61
N LEU A 163 -2.01 16.54 15.29
CA LEU A 163 -2.31 17.29 16.51
C LEU A 163 -2.54 18.77 16.24
N MET A 164 -1.77 19.37 15.32
CA MET A 164 -1.84 20.81 15.05
C MET A 164 -2.70 21.13 13.83
N GLY A 165 -3.14 20.11 13.06
CA GLY A 165 -3.98 20.28 11.89
C GLY A 165 -3.27 20.93 10.70
N GLU A 166 -1.92 20.90 10.66
CA GLU A 166 -1.18 21.47 9.55
C GLU A 166 -1.43 20.68 8.25
N VAL A 167 -1.63 21.44 7.18
CA VAL A 167 -1.76 20.91 5.82
C VAL A 167 -0.63 21.53 5.00
N PHE A 168 0.20 20.68 4.43
CA PHE A 168 1.39 21.09 3.68
C PHE A 168 1.09 21.21 2.19
N ASP A 169 1.80 22.13 1.52
CA ASP A 169 1.90 22.10 0.06
C ASP A 169 2.93 21.04 -0.40
N ALA A 170 3.01 20.83 -1.70
CA ALA A 170 3.88 19.80 -2.27
C ALA A 170 5.37 20.03 -1.95
N ASP A 171 5.83 21.28 -1.98
CA ASP A 171 7.23 21.64 -1.72
C ASP A 171 7.60 21.42 -0.25
N GLU A 172 6.73 21.82 0.68
CA GLU A 172 6.93 21.52 2.10
C GLU A 172 6.89 20.01 2.36
N ALA A 173 5.95 19.31 1.73
CA ALA A 173 5.83 17.85 1.83
C ALA A 173 7.10 17.14 1.33
N LEU A 174 7.74 17.64 0.27
CA LEU A 174 9.03 17.12 -0.20
C LEU A 174 10.15 17.37 0.83
N ARG A 175 10.22 18.58 1.39
CA ARG A 175 11.23 18.91 2.42
C ARG A 175 11.08 18.07 3.70
N LEU A 176 9.86 17.69 4.03
CA LEU A 176 9.52 16.86 5.20
C LEU A 176 9.58 15.35 4.94
N GLY A 177 9.80 14.93 3.70
CA GLY A 177 9.83 13.50 3.32
C GLY A 177 8.46 12.83 3.25
N LEU A 178 7.37 13.60 3.18
CA LEU A 178 6.03 13.08 2.92
C LEU A 178 5.87 12.58 1.50
N VAL A 179 6.56 13.23 0.56
CA VAL A 179 6.66 12.81 -0.84
C VAL A 179 8.12 12.75 -1.25
N ASP A 180 8.41 11.95 -2.27
CA ASP A 180 9.76 11.66 -2.73
C ASP A 180 10.13 12.49 -3.97
N GLN A 181 9.12 13.02 -4.66
CA GLN A 181 9.28 13.85 -5.85
C GLN A 181 8.09 14.81 -5.99
N VAL A 182 8.38 16.04 -6.44
CA VAL A 182 7.36 17.01 -6.88
C VAL A 182 7.55 17.28 -8.37
N VAL A 183 6.45 17.31 -9.12
CA VAL A 183 6.42 17.54 -10.55
C VAL A 183 5.34 18.58 -10.91
N PRO A 184 5.43 19.27 -12.05
CA PRO A 184 4.37 20.16 -12.50
C PRO A 184 3.01 19.46 -12.56
N THR A 185 1.94 20.24 -12.42
CA THR A 185 0.56 19.74 -12.57
C THR A 185 0.37 19.08 -13.93
N GLY A 186 -0.17 17.86 -13.94
CA GLY A 186 -0.36 17.02 -15.12
C GLY A 186 0.85 16.15 -15.49
N GLU A 187 1.98 16.29 -14.80
CA GLU A 187 3.21 15.52 -15.08
C GLU A 187 3.40 14.29 -14.17
N GLY A 188 2.41 13.98 -13.34
CA GLY A 188 2.46 12.84 -12.42
C GLY A 188 2.58 11.49 -13.16
N ALA A 189 1.76 11.25 -14.18
CA ALA A 189 1.81 10.00 -14.95
C ALA A 189 3.12 9.85 -15.75
N PRO A 190 3.63 10.84 -16.48
CA PRO A 190 4.97 10.78 -17.09
C PRO A 190 6.09 10.54 -16.07
N ALA A 191 5.98 11.09 -14.87
CA ALA A 191 6.96 10.84 -13.82
C ALA A 191 6.92 9.37 -13.32
N ALA A 192 5.74 8.80 -13.18
CA ALA A 192 5.58 7.37 -12.86
C ALA A 192 6.15 6.48 -13.96
N ASP A 193 5.95 6.82 -15.24
CA ASP A 193 6.52 6.07 -16.35
C ASP A 193 8.06 6.05 -16.31
N ARG A 194 8.70 7.15 -15.92
CA ARG A 194 10.16 7.19 -15.67
C ARG A 194 10.60 6.26 -14.53
N VAL A 195 9.77 6.11 -13.49
CA VAL A 195 10.03 5.14 -12.41
C VAL A 195 9.89 3.71 -12.91
N ILE A 196 8.85 3.41 -13.68
CA ILE A 196 8.63 2.09 -14.30
C ILE A 196 9.86 1.70 -15.13
N GLU A 197 10.37 2.59 -15.98
CA GLU A 197 11.54 2.33 -16.82
C GLU A 197 12.83 2.11 -16.00
N ARG A 198 12.96 2.72 -14.83
CA ARG A 198 14.05 2.42 -13.90
C ARG A 198 13.91 1.04 -13.28
N LEU A 199 12.69 0.66 -12.88
CA LEU A 199 12.40 -0.64 -12.27
C LEU A 199 12.53 -1.79 -13.28
N ARG A 200 12.21 -1.60 -14.56
CA ARG A 200 12.44 -2.60 -15.63
C ARG A 200 13.91 -3.07 -15.72
N LYS A 201 14.84 -2.22 -15.28
CA LYS A 201 16.28 -2.53 -15.27
C LYS A 201 16.75 -3.19 -13.96
N ARG A 202 15.85 -3.58 -13.10
CA ARG A 202 16.14 -4.23 -11.82
C ARG A 202 15.62 -5.66 -11.83
N SER A 203 16.24 -6.51 -11.02
CA SER A 203 15.73 -7.86 -10.80
C SER A 203 14.41 -7.78 -10.02
N PRO A 204 13.26 -8.23 -10.56
CA PRO A 204 12.01 -8.22 -9.82
C PRO A 204 12.12 -8.99 -8.50
N ARG A 205 12.78 -10.15 -8.51
CA ARG A 205 12.96 -10.98 -7.32
C ARG A 205 13.81 -10.29 -6.24
N ALA A 206 14.93 -9.66 -6.63
CA ALA A 206 15.74 -8.93 -5.66
C ALA A 206 15.00 -7.71 -5.09
N THR A 207 14.21 -7.02 -5.90
CA THR A 207 13.39 -5.89 -5.48
C THR A 207 12.31 -6.32 -4.47
N GLU A 208 11.58 -7.40 -4.76
CA GLU A 208 10.61 -8.02 -3.86
C GLU A 208 11.25 -8.36 -2.50
N LEU A 209 12.33 -9.14 -2.50
CA LEU A 209 12.99 -9.55 -1.28
C LEU A 209 13.52 -8.36 -0.47
N THR A 210 14.04 -7.33 -1.15
CA THR A 210 14.51 -6.11 -0.49
C THR A 210 13.34 -5.37 0.16
N LYS A 211 12.21 -5.22 -0.52
CA LYS A 211 11.00 -4.60 0.05
C LYS A 211 10.53 -5.36 1.29
N MET A 212 10.43 -6.68 1.22
CA MET A 212 10.07 -7.52 2.37
C MET A 212 10.98 -7.28 3.57
N MET A 213 12.31 -7.18 3.34
CA MET A 213 13.28 -6.91 4.40
C MET A 213 13.14 -5.49 4.98
N VAL A 214 12.86 -4.49 4.15
CA VAL A 214 12.60 -3.12 4.60
C VAL A 214 11.32 -3.07 5.45
N ASN A 215 10.23 -3.69 4.98
CA ASN A 215 8.98 -3.79 5.74
C ASN A 215 9.20 -4.49 7.09
N ALA A 216 9.96 -5.58 7.12
CA ALA A 216 10.29 -6.28 8.37
C ALA A 216 11.12 -5.40 9.33
N ALA A 217 12.07 -4.62 8.83
CA ALA A 217 12.87 -3.68 9.62
C ALA A 217 12.02 -2.56 10.23
N GLU A 218 11.02 -2.09 9.49
CA GLU A 218 10.03 -1.11 9.96
C GLU A 218 8.98 -1.72 10.91
N GLY A 219 8.97 -3.04 11.11
CA GLY A 219 7.99 -3.75 11.94
C GLY A 219 6.63 -3.92 11.28
N GLU A 220 6.55 -3.81 9.95
CA GLU A 220 5.30 -3.93 9.20
C GLU A 220 4.81 -5.39 9.11
N GLU A 221 5.71 -6.36 8.89
CA GLU A 221 5.33 -7.76 8.67
C GLU A 221 6.44 -8.78 9.01
N ARG A 222 7.17 -8.54 10.10
CA ARG A 222 8.39 -9.31 10.44
C ARG A 222 8.20 -10.83 10.43
N GLU A 223 7.19 -11.34 11.11
CA GLU A 223 6.94 -12.78 11.24
C GLU A 223 6.63 -13.41 9.89
N ARG A 224 5.78 -12.78 9.09
CA ARG A 224 5.39 -13.27 7.76
C ARG A 224 6.56 -13.33 6.80
N VAL A 225 7.45 -12.34 6.83
CA VAL A 225 8.66 -12.32 6.00
C VAL A 225 9.57 -13.49 6.34
N ILE A 226 9.79 -13.75 7.64
CA ILE A 226 10.62 -14.87 8.10
C ILE A 226 10.04 -16.20 7.60
N GLU A 227 8.74 -16.43 7.77
CA GLU A 227 8.08 -17.67 7.35
C GLU A 227 8.08 -17.83 5.82
N ALA A 228 7.84 -16.73 5.08
CA ALA A 228 7.86 -16.77 3.60
C ALA A 228 9.25 -17.13 3.06
N LEU A 229 10.31 -16.53 3.61
CA LEU A 229 11.68 -16.82 3.21
C LEU A 229 12.08 -18.25 3.60
N ALA A 230 11.80 -18.68 4.83
CA ALA A 230 12.04 -20.02 5.31
C ALA A 230 11.29 -21.07 4.48
N GLY A 231 10.01 -20.81 4.19
CA GLY A 231 9.18 -21.66 3.34
C GLY A 231 9.73 -21.79 1.91
N THR A 232 10.21 -20.68 1.33
CA THR A 232 10.85 -20.72 0.00
C THR A 232 12.11 -21.58 0.00
N ILE A 233 12.96 -21.45 1.04
CA ILE A 233 14.17 -22.26 1.18
C ILE A 233 13.81 -23.74 1.37
N ALA A 234 12.86 -24.05 2.24
CA ALA A 234 12.41 -25.40 2.47
C ALA A 234 11.80 -26.03 1.18
N ALA A 235 11.02 -25.28 0.43
CA ALA A 235 10.42 -25.72 -0.83
C ALA A 235 11.44 -25.97 -1.93
N ALA A 236 12.59 -25.32 -1.89
CA ALA A 236 13.69 -25.53 -2.83
C ALA A 236 14.65 -26.66 -2.41
N SER A 237 14.45 -27.26 -1.22
CA SER A 237 15.33 -28.31 -0.73
C SER A 237 15.02 -29.69 -1.34
N PRO A 238 16.02 -30.58 -1.49
CA PRO A 238 15.79 -31.96 -1.90
C PRO A 238 14.87 -32.72 -0.94
N ASP A 239 14.83 -32.34 0.32
CA ASP A 239 14.01 -32.97 1.36
C ASP A 239 12.51 -32.89 1.03
N LEU A 240 12.04 -31.80 0.43
CA LEU A 240 10.64 -31.72 0.00
C LEU A 240 10.32 -32.77 -1.07
N ALA A 241 11.20 -32.97 -2.04
CA ALA A 241 10.99 -33.98 -3.10
C ALA A 241 10.92 -35.39 -2.51
N GLU A 242 11.80 -35.75 -1.59
CA GLU A 242 11.79 -37.05 -0.90
C GLU A 242 10.54 -37.17 -0.01
N GLY A 243 10.19 -36.16 0.76
CA GLY A 243 8.99 -36.18 1.62
C GLY A 243 7.72 -36.42 0.82
N LEU A 244 7.58 -35.75 -0.34
CA LEU A 244 6.44 -35.92 -1.23
C LEU A 244 6.42 -37.31 -1.91
N ALA A 245 7.57 -37.86 -2.28
CA ALA A 245 7.68 -39.22 -2.83
C ALA A 245 7.31 -40.26 -1.77
N ALA A 246 7.88 -40.17 -0.58
CA ALA A 246 7.60 -41.06 0.54
C ALA A 246 6.10 -41.06 0.93
N PHE A 247 5.48 -39.87 0.96
CA PHE A 247 4.04 -39.74 1.20
C PHE A 247 3.19 -40.44 0.17
N ARG A 248 3.51 -40.28 -1.14
CA ARG A 248 2.79 -40.95 -2.23
C ARG A 248 2.97 -42.47 -2.21
N GLU A 249 4.18 -42.92 -1.89
CA GLU A 249 4.53 -44.34 -1.83
C GLU A 249 4.15 -45.01 -0.50
N LYS A 250 3.63 -44.25 0.45
CA LYS A 250 3.23 -44.74 1.78
C LYS A 250 4.39 -45.44 2.52
N ARG A 251 5.60 -44.93 2.38
CA ARG A 251 6.80 -45.39 3.07
C ARG A 251 7.40 -44.30 3.99
N PRO A 252 8.24 -44.65 4.95
CA PRO A 252 9.04 -43.68 5.69
C PRO A 252 9.97 -42.89 4.74
N PRO A 253 10.14 -41.55 4.95
CA PRO A 253 11.08 -40.77 4.16
C PRO A 253 12.54 -41.09 4.55
N ARG A 254 13.42 -40.92 3.58
CA ARG A 254 14.87 -41.07 3.76
C ARG A 254 15.53 -39.75 3.33
N PHE A 255 15.59 -38.80 4.26
CA PHE A 255 16.21 -37.50 4.00
C PHE A 255 17.73 -37.63 3.86
N PRO A 256 18.33 -36.99 2.83
CA PRO A 256 19.79 -36.93 2.73
C PRO A 256 20.33 -36.19 3.97
N GLY A 257 21.41 -36.71 4.57
CA GLY A 257 22.06 -36.11 5.73
C GLY A 257 22.72 -34.78 5.38
N ARG A 258 23.00 -33.96 6.42
CA ARG A 258 23.82 -32.76 6.23
C ARG A 258 25.25 -33.21 5.82
N GLY A 259 25.58 -33.17 4.54
CA GLY A 259 26.93 -33.44 4.08
C GLY A 259 27.08 -34.57 3.04
N GLU A 260 25.97 -35.00 2.41
CA GLU A 260 26.04 -35.83 1.18
C GLU A 260 25.80 -34.97 -0.06
#